data_9ab8df068af2fd6be5aa470517502b93
#
_entry.id   9ab8df068af2fd6be5aa470517502b93
#
_cell.length_a   1.000
_cell.length_b   1.000
_cell.length_c   1.000
_cell.angle_alpha   90.00
_cell.angle_beta   90.00
_cell.angle_gamma   90.00
#
_symmetry.space_group_name_H-M   'P 1'
#
loop_
_entity.id
_entity.type
_entity.pdbx_description
1 polymer ?
#
loop_
_entity_poly.entity_id
_entity_poly.type
_entity_poly.pdbx_seq_one_letter_code
_entity_poly.pdbx_strand_id
1 'polypeptide(L)'
;MKLKLFPIGPLCLCLVASAAMLVAQQAQPAAPKLELAFELHAEVGKPDEVGVVPGGTRRVVPILGGTFTGTGLKGKILPGGADHQLLQPDGFTQLEARYILQTDQGELLYINNRGMRHGPPEVLQKLNAGERVDQSLIYFRTAATIETAAPRLQWLARSVFVCVGERYPTEVVVRFYRVL
;
A
#
# COMPACT_ATOMS: atom_id res chain seq x y z
N MET A 1 27.35 -96.64 8.80
CA MET A 1 27.42 -95.29 9.41
C MET A 1 26.90 -94.26 8.35
N LYS A 2 25.65 -93.80 8.49
CA LYS A 2 24.97 -93.04 7.46
C LYS A 2 25.13 -91.56 7.76
N LEU A 3 25.82 -90.82 6.86
CA LEU A 3 26.02 -89.37 6.93
C LEU A 3 24.75 -88.70 6.38
N LYS A 4 24.06 -87.92 7.22
CA LYS A 4 22.91 -87.11 6.79
C LYS A 4 23.43 -85.78 6.31
N LEU A 5 23.26 -85.45 4.99
CA LEU A 5 23.40 -84.17 4.46
C LEU A 5 22.19 -83.32 4.84
N PHE A 6 22.43 -82.12 5.40
CA PHE A 6 21.42 -81.06 5.60
C PHE A 6 21.39 -80.20 4.37
N PRO A 7 20.20 -79.84 3.86
CA PRO A 7 20.12 -78.87 2.72
C PRO A 7 20.26 -77.43 3.23
N ILE A 8 21.14 -76.69 2.58
CA ILE A 8 21.31 -75.26 2.76
C ILE A 8 20.15 -74.54 2.02
N GLY A 9 19.27 -73.89 2.79
CA GLY A 9 18.18 -73.13 2.25
C GLY A 9 18.68 -71.75 1.69
N PRO A 10 18.07 -71.27 0.64
CA PRO A 10 18.48 -69.93 0.02
C PRO A 10 18.12 -68.81 0.96
N LEU A 11 19.14 -68.03 1.37
CA LEU A 11 19.02 -66.81 2.11
C LEU A 11 18.41 -65.77 1.15
N CYS A 12 17.12 -65.45 1.35
CA CYS A 12 16.40 -64.46 0.59
C CYS A 12 16.87 -63.06 1.02
N LEU A 13 17.77 -62.46 0.24
CA LEU A 13 18.28 -61.09 0.47
C LEU A 13 17.20 -60.11 0.01
N CYS A 14 16.30 -59.67 0.92
CA CYS A 14 15.39 -58.58 0.66
C CYS A 14 16.16 -57.24 0.63
N LEU A 15 16.51 -56.81 -0.54
CA LEU A 15 16.96 -55.39 -0.80
C LEU A 15 15.74 -54.48 -0.65
N VAL A 16 15.60 -53.84 0.49
CA VAL A 16 14.67 -52.73 0.69
C VAL A 16 15.26 -51.53 -0.01
N ALA A 17 14.81 -51.26 -1.24
CA ALA A 17 15.10 -50.05 -1.96
C ALA A 17 14.33 -48.92 -1.28
N SER A 18 14.99 -48.18 -0.38
CA SER A 18 14.48 -46.91 0.16
C SER A 18 14.50 -45.87 -0.95
N ALA A 19 13.38 -45.72 -1.66
CA ALA A 19 13.16 -44.60 -2.54
C ALA A 19 13.03 -43.32 -1.69
N ALA A 20 14.15 -42.62 -1.50
CA ALA A 20 14.12 -41.28 -0.96
C ALA A 20 13.36 -40.37 -1.97
N MET A 21 12.09 -40.10 -1.71
CA MET A 21 11.38 -39.03 -2.40
C MET A 21 12.08 -37.73 -2.05
N LEU A 22 12.92 -37.22 -2.96
CA LEU A 22 13.31 -35.82 -2.97
C LEU A 22 12.03 -35.02 -3.28
N VAL A 23 11.34 -34.56 -2.23
CA VAL A 23 10.36 -33.51 -2.37
C VAL A 23 11.16 -32.25 -2.77
N ALA A 24 11.13 -31.95 -4.06
CA ALA A 24 11.68 -30.69 -4.54
C ALA A 24 10.96 -29.58 -3.79
N GLN A 25 11.63 -28.98 -2.81
CA GLN A 25 11.12 -27.84 -2.06
C GLN A 25 11.03 -26.70 -3.07
N GLN A 26 9.82 -26.47 -3.59
CA GLN A 26 9.56 -25.35 -4.50
C GLN A 26 10.00 -24.10 -3.75
N ALA A 27 10.95 -23.36 -4.34
CA ALA A 27 11.41 -22.11 -3.78
C ALA A 27 10.21 -21.18 -3.61
N GLN A 28 9.91 -20.84 -2.36
CA GLN A 28 8.82 -19.94 -2.04
C GLN A 28 9.13 -18.59 -2.68
N PRO A 29 8.17 -17.94 -3.37
CA PRO A 29 8.40 -16.62 -3.93
C PRO A 29 8.94 -15.67 -2.87
N ALA A 30 9.92 -14.85 -3.23
CA ALA A 30 10.48 -13.88 -2.31
C ALA A 30 9.39 -12.90 -1.84
N ALA A 31 9.44 -12.51 -0.56
CA ALA A 31 8.55 -11.47 -0.06
C ALA A 31 8.75 -10.17 -0.86
N PRO A 32 7.67 -9.43 -1.20
CA PRO A 32 7.79 -8.19 -1.93
C PRO A 32 8.60 -7.16 -1.16
N LYS A 33 9.41 -6.38 -1.88
CA LYS A 33 10.17 -5.25 -1.35
C LYS A 33 9.46 -3.95 -1.70
N LEU A 34 9.75 -2.90 -0.94
CA LEU A 34 9.20 -1.57 -1.18
C LEU A 34 10.33 -0.61 -1.58
N GLU A 35 10.08 0.14 -2.64
CA GLU A 35 10.97 1.19 -3.13
C GLU A 35 10.22 2.52 -3.16
N LEU A 36 10.78 3.57 -2.54
CA LEU A 36 10.20 4.91 -2.59
C LEU A 36 10.25 5.44 -4.03
N ALA A 37 9.08 5.61 -4.64
CA ALA A 37 8.96 6.14 -5.99
C ALA A 37 8.92 7.67 -5.99
N PHE A 38 8.06 8.27 -5.15
CA PHE A 38 7.96 9.72 -4.98
C PHE A 38 7.24 10.09 -3.68
N GLU A 39 7.47 11.31 -3.23
CA GLU A 39 6.78 11.96 -2.12
C GLU A 39 5.94 13.11 -2.66
N LEU A 40 4.76 13.29 -2.09
CA LEU A 40 3.77 14.28 -2.48
C LEU A 40 3.42 15.14 -1.26
N HIS A 41 3.35 16.46 -1.47
CA HIS A 41 2.93 17.47 -0.52
C HIS A 41 1.66 18.13 -1.05
N ALA A 42 0.50 17.71 -0.58
CA ALA A 42 -0.80 18.21 -1.00
C ALA A 42 -1.27 19.32 -0.08
N GLU A 43 -1.50 20.50 -0.62
CA GLU A 43 -2.23 21.57 0.05
C GLU A 43 -3.71 21.24 0.06
N VAL A 44 -4.34 21.29 1.23
CA VAL A 44 -5.74 20.91 1.42
C VAL A 44 -6.55 22.06 2.03
N GLY A 45 -7.78 22.17 1.57
CA GLY A 45 -8.72 23.16 2.08
C GLY A 45 -9.50 22.68 3.30
N LYS A 46 -10.41 23.55 3.75
CA LYS A 46 -11.40 23.20 4.78
C LYS A 46 -12.33 22.13 4.24
N PRO A 47 -12.61 21.08 5.02
CA PRO A 47 -13.57 20.07 4.60
C PRO A 47 -14.99 20.64 4.39
N ASP A 48 -15.65 20.19 3.32
CA ASP A 48 -17.07 20.34 3.11
C ASP A 48 -17.78 19.20 3.86
N GLU A 49 -18.50 19.52 4.92
CA GLU A 49 -19.20 18.55 5.77
C GLU A 49 -20.59 18.23 5.19
N VAL A 50 -20.77 17.01 4.65
CA VAL A 50 -22.07 16.51 4.19
C VAL A 50 -22.97 16.15 5.38
N GLY A 51 -22.37 15.68 6.48
CA GLY A 51 -23.05 15.30 7.70
C GLY A 51 -23.11 13.79 7.93
N VAL A 52 -23.99 13.38 8.85
CA VAL A 52 -24.17 11.98 9.25
C VAL A 52 -24.92 11.22 8.16
N VAL A 53 -24.31 10.12 7.71
CA VAL A 53 -24.87 9.20 6.72
C VAL A 53 -24.76 7.75 7.25
N PRO A 54 -25.38 6.76 6.62
CA PRO A 54 -25.15 5.37 6.99
C PRO A 54 -23.63 5.05 6.96
N GLY A 55 -23.12 4.55 8.10
CA GLY A 55 -21.71 4.18 8.27
C GLY A 55 -20.80 5.26 8.84
N GLY A 56 -21.27 6.51 9.09
CA GLY A 56 -20.46 7.55 9.73
C GLY A 56 -20.77 8.97 9.29
N THR A 57 -19.82 9.87 9.49
CA THR A 57 -19.90 11.26 9.01
C THR A 57 -19.16 11.37 7.68
N ARG A 58 -19.87 11.82 6.64
CA ARG A 58 -19.32 12.08 5.31
C ARG A 58 -18.79 13.50 5.22
N ARG A 59 -17.56 13.65 4.72
CA ARG A 59 -16.99 14.95 4.34
C ARG A 59 -16.11 14.82 3.10
N VAL A 60 -15.88 15.94 2.43
CA VAL A 60 -15.01 16.05 1.25
C VAL A 60 -13.95 17.09 1.54
N VAL A 61 -12.69 16.71 1.43
CA VAL A 61 -11.55 17.61 1.65
C VAL A 61 -11.01 18.03 0.28
N PRO A 62 -11.15 19.29 -0.14
CA PRO A 62 -10.64 19.76 -1.42
C PRO A 62 -9.10 19.76 -1.43
N ILE A 63 -8.51 19.33 -2.55
CA ILE A 63 -7.08 19.41 -2.82
C ILE A 63 -6.85 20.67 -3.64
N LEU A 64 -6.14 21.63 -3.08
CA LEU A 64 -5.95 22.97 -3.63
C LEU A 64 -4.77 23.04 -4.58
N GLY A 65 -3.79 22.13 -4.41
CA GLY A 65 -2.55 22.12 -5.15
C GLY A 65 -1.45 21.40 -4.38
N GLY A 66 -0.20 21.80 -4.65
CA GLY A 66 0.97 21.27 -3.99
C GLY A 66 2.04 20.76 -4.96
N THR A 67 3.00 20.00 -4.46
CA THR A 67 4.15 19.53 -5.23
C THR A 67 4.38 18.04 -5.02
N PHE A 68 5.15 17.42 -5.91
CA PHE A 68 5.67 16.08 -5.71
C PHE A 68 7.08 15.95 -6.27
N THR A 69 7.88 15.07 -5.67
CA THR A 69 9.25 14.81 -6.08
C THR A 69 9.64 13.35 -5.84
N GLY A 70 10.43 12.81 -6.76
CA GLY A 70 10.96 11.44 -6.71
C GLY A 70 12.08 11.25 -7.72
N THR A 71 12.59 10.04 -7.86
CA THR A 71 13.68 9.74 -8.78
C THR A 71 13.23 9.92 -10.24
N GLY A 72 13.74 10.97 -10.91
CA GLY A 72 13.38 11.31 -12.28
C GLY A 72 11.91 11.77 -12.46
N LEU A 73 11.26 12.16 -11.38
CA LEU A 73 9.85 12.52 -11.36
C LEU A 73 9.62 13.70 -10.40
N LYS A 74 9.20 14.83 -10.90
CA LYS A 74 8.82 15.99 -10.10
C LYS A 74 7.78 16.85 -10.81
N GLY A 75 7.07 17.66 -10.06
CA GLY A 75 6.04 18.53 -10.60
C GLY A 75 5.09 19.05 -9.55
N LYS A 76 3.87 19.34 -9.97
CA LYS A 76 2.82 19.94 -9.14
C LYS A 76 1.55 19.09 -9.13
N ILE A 77 0.76 19.26 -8.07
CA ILE A 77 -0.61 18.77 -7.96
C ILE A 77 -1.51 19.84 -8.59
N LEU A 78 -2.39 19.42 -9.49
CA LEU A 78 -3.37 20.36 -10.06
C LEU A 78 -4.54 20.53 -9.08
N PRO A 79 -5.11 21.76 -8.96
CA PRO A 79 -6.31 21.98 -8.16
C PRO A 79 -7.52 21.27 -8.78
N GLY A 80 -8.55 21.02 -7.95
CA GLY A 80 -9.80 20.38 -8.37
C GLY A 80 -9.92 18.90 -8.02
N GLY A 81 -8.88 18.31 -7.38
CA GLY A 81 -8.98 17.03 -6.73
C GLY A 81 -9.65 17.12 -5.36
N ALA A 82 -10.06 15.97 -4.82
CA ALA A 82 -10.64 15.88 -3.47
C ALA A 82 -10.38 14.52 -2.82
N ASP A 83 -10.37 14.52 -1.48
CA ASP A 83 -10.40 13.32 -0.65
C ASP A 83 -11.79 13.15 -0.03
N HIS A 84 -12.49 12.10 -0.43
CA HIS A 84 -13.81 11.73 0.04
C HIS A 84 -13.68 10.85 1.28
N GLN A 85 -13.99 11.41 2.45
CA GLN A 85 -13.79 10.76 3.73
C GLN A 85 -15.10 10.28 4.33
N LEU A 86 -15.07 9.10 4.96
CA LEU A 86 -16.13 8.59 5.82
C LEU A 86 -15.53 8.33 7.21
N LEU A 87 -15.92 9.15 8.19
CA LEU A 87 -15.45 9.07 9.57
C LEU A 87 -16.44 8.24 10.38
N GLN A 88 -15.95 7.15 10.95
CA GLN A 88 -16.73 6.31 11.85
C GLN A 88 -16.70 6.87 13.29
N PRO A 89 -17.67 6.50 14.14
CA PRO A 89 -17.74 7.02 15.52
C PRO A 89 -16.52 6.71 16.40
N ASP A 90 -15.79 5.64 16.10
CA ASP A 90 -14.56 5.24 16.79
C ASP A 90 -13.30 5.99 16.28
N GLY A 91 -13.47 6.90 15.31
CA GLY A 91 -12.38 7.68 14.72
C GLY A 91 -11.71 7.02 13.51
N PHE A 92 -12.09 5.77 13.17
CA PHE A 92 -11.63 5.17 11.92
C PHE A 92 -12.13 5.98 10.73
N THR A 93 -11.23 6.34 9.82
CA THR A 93 -11.56 7.16 8.64
C THR A 93 -11.23 6.40 7.37
N GLN A 94 -12.24 6.12 6.55
CA GLN A 94 -12.03 5.67 5.17
C GLN A 94 -11.67 6.87 4.30
N LEU A 95 -10.69 6.69 3.42
CA LEU A 95 -10.13 7.72 2.55
C LEU A 95 -10.25 7.29 1.09
N GLU A 96 -10.67 8.21 0.24
CA GLU A 96 -10.67 8.02 -1.22
C GLU A 96 -10.33 9.35 -1.89
N ALA A 97 -9.03 9.56 -2.18
CA ALA A 97 -8.54 10.77 -2.82
C ALA A 97 -8.36 10.56 -4.33
N ARG A 98 -8.87 11.51 -5.12
CA ARG A 98 -8.70 11.55 -6.58
C ARG A 98 -8.18 12.91 -6.99
N TYR A 99 -7.09 12.92 -7.75
CA TYR A 99 -6.42 14.16 -8.18
C TYR A 99 -5.48 13.93 -9.36
N ILE A 100 -5.04 15.02 -9.97
CA ILE A 100 -4.12 14.99 -11.11
C ILE A 100 -2.78 15.59 -10.69
N LEU A 101 -1.70 14.89 -11.04
CA LEU A 101 -0.34 15.44 -11.01
C LEU A 101 0.07 15.87 -12.41
N GLN A 102 0.82 16.97 -12.50
CA GLN A 102 1.47 17.40 -13.72
C GLN A 102 2.97 17.47 -13.51
N THR A 103 3.71 16.71 -14.31
CA THR A 103 5.18 16.76 -14.27
C THR A 103 5.70 18.09 -14.80
N ASP A 104 6.97 18.44 -14.49
CA ASP A 104 7.65 19.60 -15.07
C ASP A 104 7.76 19.52 -16.61
N GLN A 105 7.55 18.35 -17.20
CA GLN A 105 7.51 18.15 -18.65
C GLN A 105 6.08 18.27 -19.23
N GLY A 106 5.09 18.58 -18.39
CA GLY A 106 3.70 18.76 -18.78
C GLY A 106 2.87 17.49 -18.86
N GLU A 107 3.45 16.32 -18.53
CA GLU A 107 2.73 15.05 -18.55
C GLU A 107 1.76 14.93 -17.37
N LEU A 108 0.63 14.31 -17.60
CA LEU A 108 -0.41 14.14 -16.58
C LEU A 108 -0.44 12.71 -16.02
N LEU A 109 -0.63 12.64 -14.70
CA LEU A 109 -0.89 11.41 -13.96
C LEU A 109 -2.22 11.56 -13.21
N TYR A 110 -3.17 10.69 -13.46
CA TYR A 110 -4.39 10.61 -12.67
C TYR A 110 -4.17 9.64 -11.51
N ILE A 111 -4.42 10.09 -10.30
CA ILE A 111 -4.23 9.31 -9.08
C ILE A 111 -5.60 8.98 -8.47
N ASN A 112 -5.81 7.71 -8.16
CA ASN A 112 -6.87 7.25 -7.28
C ASN A 112 -6.22 6.53 -6.10
N ASN A 113 -6.28 7.15 -4.91
CA ASN A 113 -5.59 6.70 -3.71
C ASN A 113 -6.61 6.38 -2.61
N ARG A 114 -6.76 5.12 -2.27
CA ARG A 114 -7.75 4.62 -1.30
C ARG A 114 -7.07 3.99 -0.10
N GLY A 115 -7.67 4.18 1.06
CA GLY A 115 -7.17 3.54 2.27
C GLY A 115 -7.85 4.01 3.53
N MET A 116 -7.07 4.09 4.60
CA MET A 116 -7.61 4.34 5.93
C MET A 116 -6.65 5.13 6.81
N ARG A 117 -7.24 5.81 7.78
CA ARG A 117 -6.52 6.47 8.86
C ARG A 117 -7.22 6.18 10.17
N HIS A 118 -6.46 5.83 11.20
CA HIS A 118 -6.92 5.69 12.58
C HIS A 118 -5.77 5.91 13.56
N GLY A 119 -6.08 6.03 14.83
CA GLY A 119 -5.10 6.23 15.90
C GLY A 119 -5.80 6.37 17.25
N PRO A 120 -5.08 6.70 18.33
CA PRO A 120 -5.69 6.97 19.64
C PRO A 120 -6.73 8.09 19.55
N PRO A 121 -7.89 7.96 20.21
CA PRO A 121 -8.99 8.93 20.11
C PRO A 121 -8.58 10.36 20.46
N GLU A 122 -7.76 10.55 21.48
CA GLU A 122 -7.25 11.85 21.92
C GLU A 122 -6.32 12.51 20.89
N VAL A 123 -5.55 11.70 20.15
CA VAL A 123 -4.67 12.17 19.07
C VAL A 123 -5.51 12.56 17.86
N LEU A 124 -6.51 11.75 17.51
CA LEU A 124 -7.42 12.02 16.39
C LEU A 124 -8.28 13.26 16.65
N GLN A 125 -8.69 13.51 17.91
CA GLN A 125 -9.45 14.70 18.30
C GLN A 125 -8.61 15.97 18.05
N LYS A 126 -7.34 15.99 18.48
CA LYS A 126 -6.40 17.09 18.22
C LYS A 126 -6.16 17.28 16.72
N LEU A 127 -5.94 16.19 15.99
CA LEU A 127 -5.74 16.23 14.54
C LEU A 127 -6.97 16.85 13.84
N ASN A 128 -8.18 16.47 14.22
CA ASN A 128 -9.41 17.00 13.64
C ASN A 128 -9.67 18.46 14.05
N ALA A 129 -9.17 18.91 15.21
CA ALA A 129 -9.15 20.32 15.62
C ALA A 129 -8.11 21.16 14.87
N GLY A 130 -7.30 20.56 13.98
CA GLY A 130 -6.26 21.24 13.21
C GLY A 130 -4.96 21.44 13.97
N GLU A 131 -4.76 20.71 15.07
CA GLU A 131 -3.51 20.76 15.83
C GLU A 131 -2.44 19.86 15.21
N ARG A 132 -1.18 20.20 15.42
CA ARG A 132 -0.06 19.29 15.11
C ARG A 132 0.01 18.18 16.14
N VAL A 133 0.11 16.94 15.65
CA VAL A 133 0.26 15.74 16.47
C VAL A 133 1.46 14.92 15.99
N ASP A 134 1.95 14.03 16.86
CA ASP A 134 2.96 13.05 16.46
C ASP A 134 2.35 12.07 15.45
N GLN A 135 2.84 12.12 14.20
CA GLN A 135 2.35 11.30 13.10
C GLN A 135 2.68 9.81 13.28
N SER A 136 3.65 9.46 14.12
CA SER A 136 3.97 8.06 14.44
C SER A 136 2.85 7.35 15.20
N LEU A 137 1.98 8.10 15.87
CA LEU A 137 0.78 7.60 16.57
C LEU A 137 -0.41 7.37 15.64
N ILE A 138 -0.31 7.80 14.38
CA ILE A 138 -1.39 7.70 13.40
C ILE A 138 -1.07 6.59 12.40
N TYR A 139 -1.96 5.62 12.28
CA TYR A 139 -1.93 4.71 11.16
C TYR A 139 -2.62 5.37 9.97
N PHE A 140 -1.85 5.79 8.96
CA PHE A 140 -2.37 6.34 7.73
C PHE A 140 -1.72 5.60 6.56
N ARG A 141 -2.45 4.63 5.98
CA ARG A 141 -1.99 3.79 4.86
C ARG A 141 -3.03 3.76 3.76
N THR A 142 -2.53 3.83 2.54
CA THR A 142 -3.38 3.77 1.34
C THR A 142 -2.73 2.90 0.27
N ALA A 143 -3.54 2.49 -0.70
CA ALA A 143 -3.09 1.87 -1.94
C ALA A 143 -3.51 2.74 -3.11
N ALA A 144 -2.57 3.06 -3.99
CA ALA A 144 -2.82 3.95 -5.11
C ALA A 144 -2.81 3.22 -6.44
N THR A 145 -3.71 3.62 -7.34
CA THR A 145 -3.62 3.35 -8.78
C THR A 145 -3.27 4.63 -9.50
N ILE A 146 -2.45 4.51 -10.55
CA ILE A 146 -1.95 5.64 -11.34
C ILE A 146 -2.26 5.38 -12.81
N GLU A 147 -2.84 6.35 -13.48
CA GLU A 147 -3.11 6.33 -14.91
C GLU A 147 -2.35 7.44 -15.60
N THR A 148 -1.76 7.15 -16.76
CA THR A 148 -1.06 8.16 -17.58
C THR A 148 -1.00 7.74 -19.04
N ALA A 149 -1.08 8.70 -19.94
CA ALA A 149 -0.81 8.50 -21.36
C ALA A 149 0.67 8.63 -21.73
N ALA A 150 1.53 9.12 -20.80
CA ALA A 150 2.94 9.37 -21.08
C ALA A 150 3.73 8.07 -21.21
N PRO A 151 4.38 7.76 -22.35
CA PRO A 151 5.07 6.49 -22.57
C PRO A 151 6.17 6.19 -21.55
N ARG A 152 6.98 7.20 -21.18
CA ARG A 152 8.07 7.04 -20.21
C ARG A 152 7.59 6.75 -18.78
N LEU A 153 6.31 7.06 -18.47
CA LEU A 153 5.70 6.90 -17.14
C LEU A 153 4.76 5.70 -17.05
N GLN A 154 4.66 4.87 -18.11
CA GLN A 154 3.82 3.68 -18.13
C GLN A 154 4.15 2.66 -17.02
N TRP A 155 5.39 2.68 -16.52
CA TRP A 155 5.78 1.84 -15.38
C TRP A 155 4.97 2.17 -14.12
N LEU A 156 4.55 3.44 -13.92
CA LEU A 156 3.68 3.84 -12.81
C LEU A 156 2.30 3.17 -12.94
N ALA A 157 1.72 3.16 -14.13
CA ALA A 157 0.42 2.54 -14.38
C ALA A 157 0.43 1.01 -14.29
N ARG A 158 1.62 0.40 -14.35
CA ARG A 158 1.83 -1.06 -14.32
C ARG A 158 2.46 -1.55 -13.02
N SER A 159 2.44 -0.74 -11.98
CA SER A 159 2.99 -1.08 -10.67
C SER A 159 1.92 -0.99 -9.59
N VAL A 160 2.09 -1.78 -8.54
CA VAL A 160 1.31 -1.67 -7.31
C VAL A 160 2.01 -0.69 -6.39
N PHE A 161 1.23 0.21 -5.77
CA PHE A 161 1.73 1.17 -4.79
C PHE A 161 1.04 1.01 -3.46
N VAL A 162 1.83 1.01 -2.39
CA VAL A 162 1.37 1.23 -1.02
C VAL A 162 1.91 2.59 -0.55
N CYS A 163 1.08 3.33 0.18
CA CYS A 163 1.44 4.68 0.56
C CYS A 163 1.37 4.88 2.07
N VAL A 164 2.25 5.75 2.56
CA VAL A 164 2.27 6.23 3.95
C VAL A 164 1.90 7.70 3.94
N GLY A 165 0.83 8.04 4.66
CA GLY A 165 0.34 9.41 4.78
C GLY A 165 0.68 10.02 6.14
N GLU A 166 0.85 11.34 6.14
CA GLU A 166 0.94 12.20 7.31
C GLU A 166 -0.03 13.37 7.13
N ARG A 167 -0.83 13.69 8.15
CA ARG A 167 -1.81 14.76 8.07
C ARG A 167 -1.39 15.93 8.97
N TYR A 168 -1.23 17.08 8.34
CA TYR A 168 -0.96 18.35 8.99
C TYR A 168 -2.17 19.31 8.85
N PRO A 169 -2.23 20.47 9.54
CA PRO A 169 -3.39 21.35 9.51
C PRO A 169 -3.86 21.75 8.11
N THR A 170 -2.93 22.10 7.22
CA THR A 170 -3.22 22.57 5.85
C THR A 170 -2.56 21.73 4.76
N GLU A 171 -1.90 20.65 5.15
CA GLU A 171 -1.11 19.81 4.25
C GLU A 171 -1.30 18.32 4.54
N VAL A 172 -1.21 17.52 3.51
CA VAL A 172 -1.06 16.07 3.61
C VAL A 172 0.20 15.67 2.86
N VAL A 173 1.13 14.99 3.56
CA VAL A 173 2.31 14.40 2.93
C VAL A 173 2.03 12.93 2.66
N VAL A 174 2.29 12.45 1.43
CA VAL A 174 2.09 11.05 1.06
C VAL A 174 3.32 10.51 0.36
N ARG A 175 3.90 9.45 0.91
CA ARG A 175 5.02 8.72 0.29
C ARG A 175 4.49 7.52 -0.44
N PHE A 176 4.78 7.43 -1.74
CA PHE A 176 4.38 6.34 -2.62
C PHE A 176 5.51 5.33 -2.73
N TYR A 177 5.28 4.14 -2.24
CA TYR A 177 6.22 3.03 -2.34
C TYR A 177 5.74 2.03 -3.38
N ARG A 178 6.58 1.80 -4.39
CA ARG A 178 6.37 0.74 -5.38
C ARG A 178 6.63 -0.62 -4.73
N VAL A 179 5.75 -1.57 -4.99
CA VAL A 179 5.93 -2.97 -4.62
C VAL A 179 6.76 -3.64 -5.72
N LEU A 180 7.89 -4.27 -5.35
CA LEU A 180 8.82 -4.97 -6.25
C LEU A 180 8.65 -6.48 -6.15
#